data_67578da6c58ad5d11b19b0e0b2b817b2
#
_entry.id   67578da6c58ad5d11b19b0e0b2b817b2
#
_cell.length_a   1.000
_cell.length_b   1.000
_cell.length_c   1.000
_cell.angle_alpha   90.00
_cell.angle_beta   90.00
_cell.angle_gamma   90.00
#
_symmetry.space_group_name_H-M   'P 1'
#
loop_
_entity.id
_entity.type
_entity.pdbx_description
1 polymer ?
#
loop_
_entity_poly.entity_id
_entity_poly.type
_entity_poly.pdbx_seq_one_letter_code
_entity_poly.pdbx_strand_id
1 'polypeptide(L)'
;KEVREMVAANQIAVGIGWVKAEEMGGQEIVKNFYTVIGSQGEILSNYVKIHPFHYAKEDSYYTSGNRISLFEYRERMFTTFLCYDLRFPEIFEIASRKTEIIVVPANWPQARKEHWTTLLRARAIENQVYMLGVNCVGEKEGQYFSGDSCVVDPNGNVMESLSDQEGLIVLDIPNNTFQIREGFPIKQDRRPELYERLSREIMGNYG
;
A
#
# COMPACT_ATOMS: atom_id res chain seq x y z
N LYS A 1 -13.45 -18.53 4.63
CA LYS A 1 -14.92 -18.60 4.51
C LYS A 1 -15.54 -17.73 5.61
N GLU A 2 -15.26 -18.00 6.87
CA GLU A 2 -15.82 -17.29 8.04
C GLU A 2 -15.66 -15.76 7.99
N VAL A 3 -14.47 -15.25 7.64
CA VAL A 3 -14.25 -13.81 7.53
C VAL A 3 -15.17 -13.18 6.48
N ARG A 4 -15.39 -13.82 5.34
CA ARG A 4 -16.27 -13.31 4.28
C ARG A 4 -17.73 -13.25 4.73
N GLU A 5 -18.17 -14.26 5.47
CA GLU A 5 -19.52 -14.30 6.05
C GLU A 5 -19.71 -13.20 7.11
N MET A 6 -18.71 -12.97 7.95
CA MET A 6 -18.72 -11.90 8.95
C MET A 6 -18.74 -10.50 8.28
N VAL A 7 -17.93 -10.29 7.24
CA VAL A 7 -17.90 -9.06 6.45
C VAL A 7 -19.26 -8.78 5.83
N ALA A 8 -19.87 -9.77 5.20
CA ALA A 8 -21.20 -9.64 4.59
C ALA A 8 -22.31 -9.35 5.62
N ALA A 9 -22.26 -10.03 6.77
CA ALA A 9 -23.23 -9.81 7.85
C ALA A 9 -23.18 -8.40 8.44
N ASN A 10 -21.99 -7.77 8.47
CA ASN A 10 -21.80 -6.41 8.97
C ASN A 10 -21.83 -5.34 7.87
N GLN A 11 -21.93 -5.71 6.60
CA GLN A 11 -21.98 -4.82 5.43
C GLN A 11 -20.81 -3.81 5.37
N ILE A 12 -19.63 -4.20 5.84
CA ILE A 12 -18.43 -3.38 5.87
C ILE A 12 -17.29 -4.04 5.07
N ALA A 13 -16.64 -3.33 4.17
CA ALA A 13 -15.49 -3.86 3.46
C ALA A 13 -14.26 -3.93 4.39
N VAL A 14 -13.50 -5.01 4.28
CA VAL A 14 -12.35 -5.28 5.18
C VAL A 14 -11.13 -5.69 4.37
N GLY A 15 -9.98 -5.09 4.68
CA GLY A 15 -8.67 -5.55 4.23
C GLY A 15 -8.00 -6.42 5.28
N ILE A 16 -7.41 -7.56 4.88
CA ILE A 16 -6.75 -8.51 5.78
C ILE A 16 -5.43 -9.01 5.19
N GLY A 17 -4.36 -8.96 6.01
CA GLY A 17 -3.07 -9.56 5.70
C GLY A 17 -3.04 -11.04 6.12
N TRP A 18 -2.47 -11.90 5.27
CA TRP A 18 -2.31 -13.32 5.57
C TRP A 18 -1.21 -13.95 4.72
N VAL A 19 -0.76 -15.12 5.14
CA VAL A 19 0.31 -15.87 4.47
C VAL A 19 -0.25 -17.20 3.98
N LYS A 20 0.15 -17.61 2.78
CA LYS A 20 -0.23 -18.91 2.21
C LYS A 20 1.01 -19.62 1.68
N ALA A 21 1.14 -20.87 2.07
CA ALA A 21 2.05 -21.83 1.45
C ALA A 21 1.29 -22.61 0.38
N GLU A 22 1.87 -22.75 -0.79
CA GLU A 22 1.37 -23.53 -1.93
C GLU A 22 2.47 -24.43 -2.45
N GLU A 23 2.14 -25.66 -2.81
CA GLU A 23 3.07 -26.53 -3.51
C GLU A 23 2.98 -26.28 -5.02
N MET A 24 4.09 -25.92 -5.65
CA MET A 24 4.16 -25.67 -7.08
C MET A 24 5.42 -26.29 -7.68
N GLY A 25 5.25 -27.29 -8.55
CA GLY A 25 6.35 -27.99 -9.19
C GLY A 25 7.27 -28.77 -8.21
N GLY A 26 6.73 -29.26 -7.09
CA GLY A 26 7.48 -29.97 -6.05
C GLY A 26 8.28 -29.06 -5.10
N GLN A 27 8.04 -27.76 -5.15
CA GLN A 27 8.61 -26.77 -4.22
C GLN A 27 7.48 -26.06 -3.46
N GLU A 28 7.72 -25.83 -2.17
CA GLU A 28 6.84 -25.01 -1.35
C GLU A 28 7.08 -23.52 -1.66
N ILE A 29 6.02 -22.84 -2.09
CA ILE A 29 6.02 -21.40 -2.37
C ILE A 29 5.15 -20.71 -1.34
N VAL A 30 5.76 -19.82 -0.55
CA VAL A 30 5.06 -19.04 0.45
C VAL A 30 4.89 -17.61 -0.04
N LYS A 31 3.68 -17.07 0.08
CA LYS A 31 3.36 -15.70 -0.35
C LYS A 31 2.71 -14.90 0.76
N ASN A 32 3.08 -13.62 0.83
CA ASN A 32 2.49 -12.65 1.74
C ASN A 32 1.38 -11.90 1.01
N PHE A 33 0.13 -12.14 1.41
CA PHE A 33 -1.07 -11.61 0.79
C PHE A 33 -1.69 -10.47 1.59
N TYR A 34 -2.35 -9.57 0.86
CA TYR A 34 -3.37 -8.71 1.41
C TYR A 34 -4.62 -8.79 0.56
N THR A 35 -5.71 -9.24 1.18
CA THR A 35 -7.00 -9.42 0.50
C THR A 35 -7.98 -8.36 0.97
N VAL A 36 -8.63 -7.69 0.04
CA VAL A 36 -9.76 -6.80 0.33
C VAL A 36 -11.05 -7.53 -0.02
N ILE A 37 -11.92 -7.64 0.96
CA ILE A 37 -13.23 -8.27 0.88
C ILE A 37 -14.27 -7.15 0.91
N GLY A 38 -15.11 -7.07 -0.10
CA GLY A 38 -16.18 -6.11 -0.20
C GLY A 38 -17.33 -6.37 0.76
N SER A 39 -18.18 -5.39 0.96
CA SER A 39 -19.27 -5.41 1.96
C SER A 39 -20.34 -6.50 1.74
N GLN A 40 -20.33 -7.20 0.60
CA GLN A 40 -21.18 -8.35 0.32
C GLN A 40 -20.42 -9.70 0.44
N GLY A 41 -19.17 -9.67 0.92
CA GLY A 41 -18.32 -10.84 1.08
C GLY A 41 -17.59 -11.28 -0.20
N GLU A 42 -17.66 -10.50 -1.28
CA GLU A 42 -16.91 -10.70 -2.52
C GLU A 42 -15.42 -10.32 -2.34
N ILE A 43 -14.53 -10.94 -3.10
CA ILE A 43 -13.12 -10.57 -3.11
C ILE A 43 -12.93 -9.44 -4.14
N LEU A 44 -12.62 -8.24 -3.67
CA LEU A 44 -12.32 -7.08 -4.51
C LEU A 44 -10.87 -7.08 -4.99
N SER A 45 -9.95 -7.47 -4.12
CA SER A 45 -8.51 -7.50 -4.43
C SER A 45 -7.82 -8.62 -3.67
N ASN A 46 -6.81 -9.19 -4.30
CA ASN A 46 -5.91 -10.17 -3.69
C ASN A 46 -4.47 -9.82 -4.11
N TYR A 47 -3.83 -8.98 -3.34
CA TYR A 47 -2.49 -8.47 -3.60
C TYR A 47 -1.44 -9.39 -2.97
N VAL A 48 -0.37 -9.66 -3.70
CA VAL A 48 0.85 -10.32 -3.18
C VAL A 48 1.95 -9.27 -3.08
N LYS A 49 2.61 -9.19 -1.94
CA LYS A 49 3.72 -8.26 -1.68
C LYS A 49 4.78 -8.35 -2.78
N ILE A 50 5.04 -7.25 -3.46
CA ILE A 50 6.01 -7.19 -4.58
C ILE A 50 7.44 -7.22 -4.04
N HIS A 51 7.72 -6.47 -2.95
CA HIS A 51 9.06 -6.35 -2.39
C HIS A 51 9.14 -7.02 -1.00
N PRO A 52 9.53 -8.29 -0.89
CA PRO A 52 9.90 -8.88 0.40
C PRO A 52 11.00 -8.06 1.08
N PHE A 53 10.96 -7.96 2.41
CA PHE A 53 11.92 -7.16 3.16
C PHE A 53 13.25 -7.92 3.33
N HIS A 54 14.15 -7.71 2.38
CA HIS A 54 15.43 -8.41 2.30
C HIS A 54 16.29 -8.29 3.58
N TYR A 55 16.31 -7.11 4.21
CA TYR A 55 17.05 -6.91 5.46
C TYR A 55 16.61 -7.87 6.59
N ALA A 56 15.33 -8.23 6.63
CA ALA A 56 14.77 -9.23 7.55
C ALA A 56 14.75 -10.65 6.94
N LYS A 57 15.44 -10.87 5.81
CA LYS A 57 15.50 -12.14 5.08
C LYS A 57 14.12 -12.68 4.66
N GLU A 58 13.14 -11.81 4.47
CA GLU A 58 11.81 -12.22 4.00
C GLU A 58 11.87 -12.91 2.64
N ASP A 59 12.80 -12.51 1.77
CA ASP A 59 13.07 -13.11 0.45
C ASP A 59 13.54 -14.57 0.51
N SER A 60 14.03 -15.02 1.68
CA SER A 60 14.36 -16.43 1.92
C SER A 60 13.12 -17.30 2.19
N TYR A 61 11.98 -16.68 2.51
CA TYR A 61 10.75 -17.37 2.89
C TYR A 61 9.57 -17.03 1.97
N TYR A 62 9.51 -15.82 1.43
CA TYR A 62 8.37 -15.35 0.64
C TYR A 62 8.75 -15.11 -0.82
N THR A 63 7.93 -15.64 -1.69
CA THR A 63 8.00 -15.35 -3.13
C THR A 63 7.37 -13.99 -3.42
N SER A 64 8.08 -13.16 -4.17
CA SER A 64 7.62 -11.84 -4.62
C SER A 64 6.36 -11.91 -5.48
N GLY A 65 5.47 -10.94 -5.29
CA GLY A 65 4.39 -10.64 -6.23
C GLY A 65 4.94 -10.01 -7.51
N ASN A 66 4.12 -10.02 -8.55
CA ASN A 66 4.47 -9.46 -9.87
C ASN A 66 3.35 -8.63 -10.50
N ARG A 67 2.36 -8.23 -9.71
CA ARG A 67 1.19 -7.47 -10.20
C ARG A 67 0.75 -6.42 -9.19
N ILE A 68 0.33 -5.27 -9.72
CA ILE A 68 -0.43 -4.27 -8.98
C ILE A 68 -1.90 -4.68 -9.07
N SER A 69 -2.59 -4.73 -7.94
CA SER A 69 -4.00 -5.10 -7.86
C SER A 69 -4.84 -3.85 -7.65
N LEU A 70 -5.59 -3.47 -8.69
CA LEU A 70 -6.53 -2.35 -8.65
C LEU A 70 -7.93 -2.89 -8.40
N PHE A 71 -8.73 -2.16 -7.62
CA PHE A 71 -10.14 -2.51 -7.41
C PHE A 71 -10.99 -1.26 -7.23
N GLU A 72 -12.25 -1.38 -7.61
CA GLU A 72 -13.25 -0.34 -7.39
C GLU A 72 -14.09 -0.67 -6.15
N TYR A 73 -14.33 0.33 -5.32
CA TYR A 73 -15.27 0.26 -4.21
C TYR A 73 -15.96 1.60 -4.02
N ARG A 74 -17.31 1.60 -4.00
CA ARG A 74 -18.14 2.82 -3.91
C ARG A 74 -17.71 3.90 -4.92
N GLU A 75 -17.64 3.50 -6.19
CA GLU A 75 -17.31 4.38 -7.33
C GLU A 75 -15.92 5.06 -7.23
N ARG A 76 -15.02 4.52 -6.42
CA ARG A 76 -13.65 5.00 -6.29
C ARG A 76 -12.64 3.90 -6.53
N MET A 77 -11.52 4.27 -7.13
CA MET A 77 -10.45 3.33 -7.44
C MET A 77 -9.40 3.27 -6.34
N PHE A 78 -9.12 2.06 -5.90
CA PHE A 78 -8.17 1.74 -4.84
C PHE A 78 -7.05 0.83 -5.33
N THR A 79 -5.94 0.84 -4.60
CA THR A 79 -4.94 -0.22 -4.59
C THR A 79 -4.37 -0.39 -3.18
N THR A 80 -3.67 -1.49 -2.97
CA THR A 80 -2.98 -1.78 -1.71
C THR A 80 -1.54 -2.15 -2.01
N PHE A 81 -0.62 -1.64 -1.19
CA PHE A 81 0.78 -2.07 -1.11
C PHE A 81 1.12 -2.47 0.32
N LEU A 82 2.12 -3.32 0.52
CA LEU A 82 2.44 -3.87 1.84
C LEU A 82 3.78 -3.35 2.37
N CYS A 83 3.72 -2.61 3.49
CA CYS A 83 4.87 -2.28 4.33
C CYS A 83 6.09 -1.79 3.53
N TYR A 84 7.05 -2.66 3.26
CA TYR A 84 8.31 -2.35 2.57
C TYR A 84 8.11 -1.81 1.15
N ASP A 85 7.00 -2.15 0.49
CA ASP A 85 6.62 -1.58 -0.82
C ASP A 85 6.60 -0.05 -0.81
N LEU A 86 6.32 0.58 0.35
CA LEU A 86 6.29 2.03 0.51
C LEU A 86 7.61 2.72 0.10
N ARG A 87 8.73 2.00 0.11
CA ARG A 87 10.05 2.54 -0.26
C ARG A 87 10.27 2.69 -1.76
N PHE A 88 9.44 2.07 -2.59
CA PHE A 88 9.62 1.99 -4.04
C PHE A 88 8.61 2.88 -4.76
N PRO A 89 9.00 4.14 -5.13
CA PRO A 89 8.08 5.11 -5.72
C PRO A 89 7.47 4.68 -7.04
N GLU A 90 8.15 3.83 -7.79
CA GLU A 90 7.76 3.40 -9.14
C GLU A 90 6.39 2.73 -9.17
N ILE A 91 6.12 1.83 -8.22
CA ILE A 91 4.83 1.13 -8.16
C ILE A 91 3.67 2.06 -7.80
N PHE A 92 3.94 3.10 -6.99
CA PHE A 92 2.95 4.13 -6.64
C PHE A 92 2.65 5.01 -7.84
N GLU A 93 3.67 5.41 -8.59
CA GLU A 93 3.50 6.18 -9.83
C GLU A 93 2.61 5.42 -10.82
N ILE A 94 2.92 4.16 -11.08
CA ILE A 94 2.16 3.31 -12.00
C ILE A 94 0.70 3.16 -11.53
N ALA A 95 0.48 2.81 -10.28
CA ALA A 95 -0.85 2.60 -9.71
C ALA A 95 -1.69 3.88 -9.75
N SER A 96 -1.08 5.01 -9.41
CA SER A 96 -1.76 6.30 -9.28
C SER A 96 -2.34 6.85 -10.58
N ARG A 97 -1.99 6.27 -11.72
CA ARG A 97 -2.61 6.61 -13.02
C ARG A 97 -4.09 6.28 -13.06
N LYS A 98 -4.52 5.29 -12.26
CA LYS A 98 -5.90 4.81 -12.22
C LYS A 98 -6.50 4.79 -10.80
N THR A 99 -5.71 5.03 -9.76
CA THR A 99 -6.18 5.01 -8.37
C THR A 99 -6.28 6.40 -7.77
N GLU A 100 -7.17 6.53 -6.81
CA GLU A 100 -7.40 7.74 -6.01
C GLU A 100 -6.95 7.53 -4.57
N ILE A 101 -7.02 6.30 -4.08
CA ILE A 101 -6.77 5.93 -2.70
C ILE A 101 -5.82 4.73 -2.66
N ILE A 102 -4.72 4.86 -1.92
CA ILE A 102 -3.74 3.79 -1.72
C ILE A 102 -3.65 3.43 -0.25
N VAL A 103 -3.88 2.16 0.06
CA VAL A 103 -3.80 1.64 1.43
C VAL A 103 -2.46 0.94 1.62
N VAL A 104 -1.76 1.25 2.72
CA VAL A 104 -0.47 0.65 3.07
C VAL A 104 -0.53 0.08 4.49
N PRO A 105 -0.92 -1.18 4.67
CA PRO A 105 -0.77 -1.86 5.95
C PRO A 105 0.68 -2.28 6.17
N ALA A 106 1.14 -2.19 7.42
CA ALA A 106 2.52 -2.44 7.78
C ALA A 106 2.72 -2.95 9.22
N ASN A 107 3.88 -3.57 9.43
CA ASN A 107 4.55 -3.67 10.71
C ASN A 107 5.84 -2.83 10.59
N TRP A 108 5.74 -1.52 10.84
CA TRP A 108 6.82 -0.56 10.63
C TRP A 108 7.39 -0.12 11.98
N PRO A 109 8.66 -0.46 12.31
CA PRO A 109 9.22 -0.19 13.63
C PRO A 109 9.38 1.31 13.93
N GLN A 110 9.21 1.70 15.18
CA GLN A 110 9.41 3.06 15.68
C GLN A 110 10.79 3.64 15.30
N ALA A 111 11.83 2.82 15.29
CA ALA A 111 13.18 3.25 14.90
C ALA A 111 13.25 3.85 13.47
N ARG A 112 12.22 3.66 12.66
CA ARG A 112 12.10 4.21 11.30
C ARG A 112 10.79 5.00 11.12
N LYS A 113 10.22 5.52 12.20
CA LYS A 113 8.98 6.32 12.22
C LYS A 113 9.02 7.48 11.22
N GLU A 114 10.13 8.23 11.20
CA GLU A 114 10.30 9.36 10.28
C GLU A 114 10.25 8.94 8.80
N HIS A 115 10.78 7.75 8.47
CA HIS A 115 10.66 7.22 7.11
C HIS A 115 9.20 6.90 6.77
N TRP A 116 8.44 6.34 7.72
CA TRP A 116 7.03 5.99 7.54
C TRP A 116 6.20 7.22 7.18
N THR A 117 6.22 8.22 8.03
CA THR A 117 5.42 9.44 7.85
C THR A 117 5.86 10.25 6.64
N THR A 118 7.18 10.39 6.44
CA THR A 118 7.74 11.11 5.29
C THR A 118 7.37 10.43 3.97
N LEU A 119 7.52 9.11 3.87
CA LEU A 119 7.21 8.39 2.64
C LEU A 119 5.72 8.39 2.32
N LEU A 120 4.83 8.23 3.31
CA LEU A 120 3.38 8.33 3.07
C LEU A 120 3.01 9.71 2.49
N ARG A 121 3.54 10.77 3.08
CA ARG A 121 3.32 12.14 2.58
C ARG A 121 3.92 12.37 1.19
N ALA A 122 5.13 11.87 0.94
CA ALA A 122 5.75 11.97 -0.37
C ALA A 122 4.93 11.25 -1.45
N ARG A 123 4.48 10.00 -1.16
CA ARG A 123 3.62 9.24 -2.09
C ARG A 123 2.29 9.94 -2.35
N ALA A 124 1.70 10.57 -1.34
CA ALA A 124 0.48 11.37 -1.51
C ALA A 124 0.70 12.56 -2.47
N ILE A 125 1.75 13.36 -2.22
CA ILE A 125 2.05 14.58 -2.97
C ILE A 125 2.41 14.25 -4.43
N GLU A 126 3.41 13.40 -4.64
CA GLU A 126 3.95 13.11 -5.98
C GLU A 126 2.96 12.39 -6.89
N ASN A 127 1.98 11.69 -6.30
CA ASN A 127 0.99 10.92 -7.02
C ASN A 127 -0.42 11.52 -6.98
N GLN A 128 -0.62 12.57 -6.19
CA GLN A 128 -1.92 13.23 -6.00
C GLN A 128 -3.03 12.22 -5.68
N VAL A 129 -2.79 11.42 -4.62
CA VAL A 129 -3.69 10.38 -4.11
C VAL A 129 -3.85 10.51 -2.60
N TYR A 130 -4.94 9.98 -2.06
CA TYR A 130 -5.06 9.75 -0.63
C TYR A 130 -4.21 8.54 -0.23
N MET A 131 -3.42 8.69 0.84
CA MET A 131 -2.64 7.59 1.42
C MET A 131 -3.21 7.21 2.78
N LEU A 132 -3.54 5.93 2.95
CA LEU A 132 -4.00 5.35 4.20
C LEU A 132 -2.90 4.44 4.74
N GLY A 133 -2.10 4.94 5.65
CA GLY A 133 -1.08 4.17 6.35
C GLY A 133 -1.68 3.51 7.58
N VAL A 134 -1.66 2.19 7.64
CA VAL A 134 -2.14 1.40 8.79
C VAL A 134 -0.98 0.62 9.38
N ASN A 135 -0.56 0.96 10.58
CA ASN A 135 0.59 0.32 11.21
C ASN A 135 0.21 -0.28 12.57
N CYS A 136 0.91 -1.33 12.97
CA CYS A 136 0.73 -1.94 14.29
C CYS A 136 1.32 -1.08 15.40
N VAL A 137 0.86 -1.30 16.63
CA VAL A 137 1.36 -0.66 17.86
C VAL A 137 1.72 -1.73 18.88
N GLY A 138 2.68 -1.41 19.76
CA GLY A 138 3.12 -2.27 20.85
C GLY A 138 4.48 -2.92 20.61
N GLU A 139 4.87 -3.82 21.50
CA GLU A 139 6.14 -4.53 21.45
C GLU A 139 5.96 -5.92 20.87
N LYS A 140 6.83 -6.28 19.91
CA LYS A 140 6.87 -7.60 19.29
C LYS A 140 8.33 -7.98 18.99
N GLU A 141 8.76 -9.14 19.47
CA GLU A 141 10.12 -9.69 19.21
C GLU A 141 11.25 -8.71 19.52
N GLY A 142 11.11 -7.96 20.63
CA GLY A 142 12.09 -6.96 21.06
C GLY A 142 12.12 -5.67 20.24
N GLN A 143 11.15 -5.48 19.34
CA GLN A 143 10.96 -4.25 18.59
C GLN A 143 9.68 -3.55 19.04
N TYR A 144 9.77 -2.24 19.22
CA TYR A 144 8.62 -1.41 19.51
C TYR A 144 8.05 -0.79 18.22
N PHE A 145 6.74 -0.80 18.12
CA PHE A 145 5.96 -0.23 17.02
C PHE A 145 5.09 0.90 17.57
N SER A 146 5.30 2.11 17.11
CA SER A 146 4.57 3.30 17.60
C SER A 146 3.25 3.54 16.88
N GLY A 147 2.82 2.62 16.00
CA GLY A 147 1.64 2.86 15.18
C GLY A 147 1.91 3.94 14.15
N ASP A 148 1.60 5.19 14.49
CA ASP A 148 1.64 6.32 13.57
C ASP A 148 0.80 6.07 12.30
N SER A 149 -0.29 5.32 12.50
CA SER A 149 -1.32 5.16 11.47
C SER A 149 -1.89 6.52 11.11
N CYS A 150 -2.04 6.80 9.83
CA CYS A 150 -2.53 8.11 9.41
C CYS A 150 -3.22 8.06 8.05
N VAL A 151 -4.05 9.08 7.83
CA VAL A 151 -4.62 9.40 6.51
C VAL A 151 -3.99 10.69 6.03
N VAL A 152 -3.43 10.66 4.82
CA VAL A 152 -2.77 11.79 4.19
C VAL A 152 -3.54 12.18 2.92
N ASP A 153 -3.82 13.47 2.76
CA ASP A 153 -4.48 14.00 1.57
C ASP A 153 -3.52 14.13 0.38
N PRO A 154 -4.01 14.37 -0.84
CA PRO A 154 -3.18 14.52 -2.04
C PRO A 154 -2.18 15.70 -2.01
N ASN A 155 -2.32 16.64 -1.07
CA ASN A 155 -1.40 17.75 -0.85
C ASN A 155 -0.33 17.43 0.22
N GLY A 156 -0.36 16.22 0.80
CA GLY A 156 0.56 15.79 1.83
C GLY A 156 0.20 16.23 3.25
N ASN A 157 -0.99 16.77 3.47
CA ASN A 157 -1.47 17.09 4.81
C ASN A 157 -1.95 15.83 5.50
N VAL A 158 -1.54 15.65 6.76
CA VAL A 158 -2.09 14.60 7.62
C VAL A 158 -3.48 15.04 8.08
N MET A 159 -4.50 14.34 7.60
CA MET A 159 -5.89 14.61 7.95
C MET A 159 -6.24 14.10 9.35
N GLU A 160 -5.73 12.92 9.69
CA GLU A 160 -5.92 12.27 10.98
C GLU A 160 -4.76 11.31 11.24
N SER A 161 -4.40 11.09 12.51
CA SER A 161 -3.35 10.17 12.90
C SER A 161 -3.58 9.56 14.28
N LEU A 162 -3.01 8.37 14.49
CA LEU A 162 -3.07 7.64 15.75
C LEU A 162 -1.68 7.07 16.07
N SER A 163 -1.09 7.52 17.19
CA SER A 163 0.26 7.14 17.63
C SER A 163 0.23 6.57 19.04
N ASP A 164 1.09 5.58 19.28
CA ASP A 164 1.35 4.94 20.57
C ASP A 164 0.12 4.38 21.30
N GLN A 165 -0.96 4.09 20.58
CA GLN A 165 -2.18 3.50 21.12
C GLN A 165 -2.93 2.69 20.07
N GLU A 166 -3.67 1.68 20.54
CA GLU A 166 -4.66 0.97 19.73
C GLU A 166 -5.91 1.83 19.55
N GLY A 167 -6.52 1.77 18.38
CA GLY A 167 -7.73 2.52 18.11
C GLY A 167 -8.19 2.48 16.66
N LEU A 168 -9.15 3.33 16.34
CA LEU A 168 -9.73 3.49 15.02
C LEU A 168 -9.59 4.94 14.57
N ILE A 169 -9.22 5.12 13.31
CA ILE A 169 -9.38 6.37 12.57
C ILE A 169 -10.62 6.22 11.71
N VAL A 170 -11.59 7.11 11.90
CA VAL A 170 -12.83 7.14 11.12
C VAL A 170 -13.01 8.55 10.57
N LEU A 171 -13.00 8.69 9.25
CA LEU A 171 -13.22 9.97 8.58
C LEU A 171 -13.79 9.77 7.18
N ASP A 172 -14.42 10.80 6.68
CA ASP A 172 -14.86 10.87 5.29
C ASP A 172 -13.73 11.37 4.40
N ILE A 173 -13.43 10.62 3.35
CA ILE A 173 -12.42 11.00 2.35
C ILE A 173 -13.11 11.73 1.21
N PRO A 174 -12.82 13.03 0.98
CA PRO A 174 -13.42 13.81 -0.09
C PRO A 174 -13.21 13.17 -1.47
N ASN A 175 -14.23 13.24 -2.33
CA ASN A 175 -14.13 12.80 -3.73
C ASN A 175 -13.70 13.98 -4.62
N ASN A 176 -12.46 14.45 -4.45
CA ASN A 176 -11.91 15.64 -5.10
C ASN A 176 -10.56 15.42 -5.78
N THR A 177 -10.12 14.17 -5.91
CA THR A 177 -8.82 13.84 -6.52
C THR A 177 -8.73 14.33 -7.96
N PHE A 178 -9.83 14.27 -8.70
CA PHE A 178 -9.90 14.77 -10.07
C PHE A 178 -9.65 16.29 -10.14
N GLN A 179 -10.35 17.07 -9.30
CA GLN A 179 -10.19 18.53 -9.23
C GLN A 179 -8.78 18.96 -8.85
N ILE A 180 -8.14 18.22 -7.91
CA ILE A 180 -6.76 18.48 -7.50
C ILE A 180 -5.82 18.27 -8.69
N ARG A 181 -6.00 17.18 -9.45
CA ARG A 181 -5.19 16.85 -10.63
C ARG A 181 -5.39 17.80 -11.79
N GLU A 182 -6.61 18.34 -11.97
CA GLU A 182 -6.87 19.39 -12.96
C GLU A 182 -6.23 20.72 -12.56
N GLY A 183 -6.34 21.09 -11.27
CA GLY A 183 -5.80 22.35 -10.76
C GLY A 183 -4.26 22.41 -10.77
N PHE A 184 -3.58 21.25 -10.64
CA PHE A 184 -2.13 21.14 -10.70
C PHE A 184 -1.71 19.86 -11.42
N PRO A 185 -1.61 19.86 -12.75
CA PRO A 185 -1.57 18.67 -13.60
C PRO A 185 -0.17 18.01 -13.71
N ILE A 186 0.55 17.80 -12.61
CA ILE A 186 1.91 17.23 -12.59
C ILE A 186 2.01 15.85 -13.25
N LYS A 187 0.91 15.09 -13.33
CA LYS A 187 0.89 13.79 -14.00
C LYS A 187 1.03 13.92 -15.53
N GLN A 188 0.58 15.04 -16.10
CA GLN A 188 0.70 15.31 -17.54
C GLN A 188 2.13 15.69 -17.93
N ASP A 189 2.90 16.27 -16.99
CA ASP A 189 4.29 16.67 -17.19
C ASP A 189 5.28 15.50 -17.10
N ARG A 190 4.82 14.32 -16.65
CA ARG A 190 5.66 13.13 -16.58
C ARG A 190 6.02 12.63 -17.98
N ARG A 191 7.27 12.18 -18.13
CA ARG A 191 7.86 11.72 -19.39
C ARG A 191 8.29 10.26 -19.28
N PRO A 192 7.36 9.29 -19.17
CA PRO A 192 7.66 7.89 -18.86
C PRO A 192 8.60 7.24 -19.87
N GLU A 193 8.42 7.52 -21.16
CA GLU A 193 9.31 7.00 -22.23
C GLU A 193 10.75 7.50 -22.10
N LEU A 194 10.91 8.77 -21.71
CA LEU A 194 12.23 9.34 -21.44
C LEU A 194 12.86 8.65 -20.23
N TYR A 195 12.11 8.47 -19.13
CA TYR A 195 12.62 7.86 -17.89
C TYR A 195 13.04 6.41 -18.15
N GLU A 196 12.27 5.66 -18.92
CA GLU A 196 12.61 4.29 -19.30
C GLU A 196 13.91 4.24 -20.14
N ARG A 197 14.06 5.13 -21.11
CA ARG A 197 15.27 5.23 -21.93
C ARG A 197 16.50 5.57 -21.08
N LEU A 198 16.40 6.61 -20.23
CA LEU A 198 17.50 7.02 -19.35
C LEU A 198 17.88 5.93 -18.35
N SER A 199 16.88 5.20 -17.82
CA SER A 199 17.15 4.06 -16.94
C SER A 199 17.98 2.99 -17.65
N ARG A 200 17.63 2.63 -18.89
CA ARG A 200 18.40 1.66 -19.67
C ARG A 200 19.82 2.15 -20.00
N GLU A 201 19.96 3.43 -20.36
CA GLU A 201 21.26 4.04 -20.67
C GLU A 201 22.19 4.03 -19.45
N ILE A 202 21.67 4.35 -18.26
CA ILE A 202 22.46 4.40 -17.03
C ILE A 202 22.76 3.00 -16.50
N MET A 203 21.79 2.10 -16.47
CA MET A 203 21.96 0.74 -15.95
C MET A 203 22.76 -0.15 -16.91
N GLY A 204 22.68 0.08 -18.22
CA GLY A 204 23.47 -0.65 -19.23
C GLY A 204 24.98 -0.38 -19.15
N ASN A 205 25.39 0.65 -18.43
CA ASN A 205 26.82 0.98 -18.20
C ASN A 205 27.38 0.37 -16.90
N TYR A 206 26.60 -0.41 -16.16
CA TYR A 206 27.00 -1.08 -14.91
C TYR A 206 27.12 -2.61 -15.07
N GLY A 207 27.18 -3.12 -16.29
CA GLY A 207 27.40 -4.53 -16.61
C GLY A 207 28.87 -4.88 -16.82
#